data_dd82670b89ffe2ba30e0126a0d233f01
#
_entry.id   dd82670b89ffe2ba30e0126a0d233f01
#
_cell.length_a   1.000
_cell.length_b   1.000
_cell.length_c   1.000
_cell.angle_alpha   90.00
_cell.angle_beta   90.00
_cell.angle_gamma   90.00
#
_symmetry.space_group_name_H-M   'P 1'
#
loop_
_entity.id
_entity.type
_entity.pdbx_description
1 polymer ?
#
loop_
_entity_poly.entity_id
_entity_poly.type
_entity_poly.pdbx_seq_one_letter_code
_entity_poly.pdbx_strand_id
1 'polypeptide(L)'
;GNGNIALSDIRVFAKKAGEKGKGKAVKLVNPRADHQQNTGSLSIASSIDKDKRKTGWAVDGQIGKDHVCVFEFAEPVENEGGSEFTFEMDYFVNTSHVIGRPRFSVSSQLAPPLKAESQSQVMAALMKAISRPGGVEALDEKQRSALRDAYRGIDPKWKELTAKIAAYDGRKPQAKKVKM
;
A
#
# COMPACT_ATOMS: atom_id res chain seq x y z
N GLY A 1 -0.63 -22.77 -18.27
CA GLY A 1 0.46 -21.83 -17.95
C GLY A 1 1.41 -22.43 -16.92
N ASN A 2 2.61 -21.90 -16.83
CA ASN A 2 3.64 -22.32 -15.87
C ASN A 2 3.50 -21.64 -14.49
N GLY A 3 2.40 -20.91 -14.25
CA GLY A 3 2.17 -20.14 -13.02
C GLY A 3 2.71 -18.71 -13.04
N ASN A 4 3.38 -18.29 -14.12
CA ASN A 4 3.77 -16.88 -14.29
C ASN A 4 2.53 -16.03 -14.61
N ILE A 5 2.62 -14.74 -14.32
CA ILE A 5 1.64 -13.73 -14.73
C ILE A 5 2.19 -12.89 -15.88
N ALA A 6 1.33 -12.27 -16.66
CA ALA A 6 1.70 -11.29 -17.67
C ALA A 6 0.60 -10.22 -17.78
N LEU A 7 0.58 -9.30 -16.82
CA LEU A 7 -0.36 -8.17 -16.78
C LEU A 7 0.03 -7.15 -17.85
N SER A 8 -0.70 -7.18 -18.97
CA SER A 8 -0.39 -6.35 -20.13
C SER A 8 -0.75 -4.88 -19.94
N ASP A 9 -1.87 -4.63 -19.26
CA ASP A 9 -2.36 -3.28 -19.04
C ASP A 9 -3.24 -3.24 -17.79
N ILE A 10 -3.10 -2.20 -16.99
CA ILE A 10 -3.98 -1.89 -15.89
C ILE A 10 -4.53 -0.48 -16.04
N ARG A 11 -5.83 -0.35 -15.88
CA ARG A 11 -6.53 0.93 -15.92
C ARG A 11 -7.40 1.07 -14.69
N VAL A 12 -7.45 2.28 -14.17
CA VAL A 12 -8.29 2.64 -13.04
C VAL A 12 -9.26 3.73 -13.48
N PHE A 13 -10.50 3.60 -13.06
CA PHE A 13 -11.53 4.61 -13.25
C PHE A 13 -12.11 4.95 -11.89
N ALA A 14 -12.48 6.21 -11.69
CA ALA A 14 -13.07 6.69 -10.46
C ALA A 14 -14.32 7.51 -10.75
N LYS A 15 -15.30 7.38 -9.87
CA LYS A 15 -16.54 8.18 -9.84
C LYS A 15 -16.96 8.44 -8.39
N LYS A 16 -17.87 9.36 -8.19
CA LYS A 16 -18.53 9.55 -6.90
C LYS A 16 -19.35 8.29 -6.54
N ALA A 17 -19.35 7.93 -5.26
CA ALA A 17 -20.13 6.80 -4.77
C ALA A 17 -21.62 6.96 -5.12
N GLY A 18 -22.22 5.89 -5.65
CA GLY A 18 -23.62 5.85 -6.09
C GLY A 18 -23.89 6.45 -7.48
N GLU A 19 -22.93 7.05 -8.17
CA GLU A 19 -23.13 7.47 -9.57
C GLU A 19 -23.19 6.27 -10.51
N LYS A 20 -23.95 6.41 -11.62
CA LYS A 20 -24.01 5.39 -12.67
C LYS A 20 -22.80 5.46 -13.60
N GLY A 21 -22.48 4.32 -14.23
CA GLY A 21 -21.39 4.22 -15.19
C GLY A 21 -20.03 3.92 -14.55
N LYS A 22 -18.99 3.92 -15.37
CA LYS A 22 -17.62 3.49 -15.01
C LYS A 22 -16.80 4.59 -14.33
N GLY A 23 -17.15 5.83 -14.56
CA GLY A 23 -16.41 6.98 -14.05
C GLY A 23 -15.32 7.50 -15.03
N LYS A 24 -14.50 8.42 -14.53
CA LYS A 24 -13.40 9.02 -15.29
C LYS A 24 -12.12 8.19 -15.15
N ALA A 25 -11.33 8.10 -16.22
CA ALA A 25 -10.04 7.43 -16.17
C ALA A 25 -9.08 8.17 -15.23
N VAL A 26 -8.43 7.43 -14.35
CA VAL A 26 -7.39 7.93 -13.44
C VAL A 26 -6.04 7.62 -14.07
N LYS A 27 -5.21 8.65 -14.26
CA LYS A 27 -3.85 8.48 -14.80
C LYS A 27 -2.96 7.87 -13.72
N LEU A 28 -2.37 6.71 -14.01
CA LEU A 28 -1.39 6.04 -13.17
C LEU A 28 0.02 6.50 -13.50
N VAL A 29 0.85 6.69 -12.46
CA VAL A 29 2.24 7.11 -12.53
C VAL A 29 3.08 6.38 -11.49
N ASN A 30 4.40 6.51 -11.54
CA ASN A 30 5.36 5.99 -10.56
C ASN A 30 5.14 4.51 -10.20
N PRO A 31 5.04 3.61 -11.19
CA PRO A 31 4.82 2.19 -10.95
C PRO A 31 6.00 1.58 -10.20
N ARG A 32 5.72 0.81 -9.16
CA ARG A 32 6.71 0.08 -8.35
C ARG A 32 6.21 -1.32 -8.07
N ALA A 33 7.10 -2.31 -8.08
CA ALA A 33 6.80 -3.68 -7.71
C ALA A 33 7.91 -4.26 -6.84
N ASP A 34 7.57 -5.25 -6.02
CA ASP A 34 8.53 -5.98 -5.19
C ASP A 34 9.43 -6.89 -6.03
N HIS A 35 8.92 -7.37 -7.15
CA HIS A 35 9.64 -8.15 -8.16
C HIS A 35 9.09 -7.91 -9.56
N GLN A 36 9.94 -8.00 -10.55
CA GLN A 36 9.61 -7.97 -11.97
C GLN A 36 10.60 -8.83 -12.77
N GLN A 37 10.13 -9.48 -13.81
CA GLN A 37 10.95 -10.42 -14.60
C GLN A 37 12.16 -9.74 -15.24
N ASN A 38 12.00 -8.51 -15.73
CA ASN A 38 13.09 -7.67 -16.24
C ASN A 38 12.76 -6.19 -16.12
N THR A 39 13.70 -5.31 -16.48
CA THR A 39 13.53 -3.86 -16.47
C THR A 39 13.00 -3.29 -17.80
N GLY A 40 12.74 -4.15 -18.77
CA GLY A 40 12.25 -3.81 -20.11
C GLY A 40 10.76 -4.16 -20.27
N SER A 41 10.47 -4.92 -21.31
CA SER A 41 9.10 -5.27 -21.76
C SER A 41 8.26 -6.07 -20.77
N LEU A 42 8.87 -6.64 -19.72
CA LEU A 42 8.18 -7.41 -18.68
C LEU A 42 8.36 -6.78 -17.27
N SER A 43 8.44 -5.46 -17.24
CA SER A 43 8.52 -4.66 -16.01
C SER A 43 7.15 -4.16 -15.56
N ILE A 44 7.06 -3.67 -14.32
CA ILE A 44 5.81 -3.06 -13.83
C ILE A 44 5.44 -1.80 -14.63
N ALA A 45 6.43 -1.04 -15.11
CA ALA A 45 6.19 0.14 -15.95
C ALA A 45 5.50 -0.22 -17.26
N SER A 46 5.76 -1.40 -17.78
CA SER A 46 5.16 -1.90 -19.02
C SER A 46 3.67 -2.23 -18.88
N SER A 47 3.14 -2.33 -17.68
CA SER A 47 1.69 -2.52 -17.48
C SER A 47 0.87 -1.23 -17.60
N ILE A 48 1.51 -0.07 -17.85
CA ILE A 48 0.86 1.22 -18.08
C ILE A 48 1.41 1.96 -19.32
N ASP A 49 2.16 1.28 -20.17
CA ASP A 49 2.78 1.86 -21.38
C ASP A 49 1.87 1.93 -22.61
N LYS A 50 0.65 1.37 -22.50
CA LYS A 50 -0.39 1.27 -23.53
C LYS A 50 -0.12 0.21 -24.62
N ASP A 51 0.98 -0.50 -24.61
CA ASP A 51 1.20 -1.66 -25.49
C ASP A 51 0.67 -2.94 -24.87
N LYS A 52 -0.59 -3.22 -25.12
CA LYS A 52 -1.30 -4.36 -24.50
C LYS A 52 -0.88 -5.72 -25.02
N ARG A 53 -0.08 -5.81 -26.08
CA ARG A 53 0.20 -7.07 -26.76
C ARG A 53 1.63 -7.55 -26.65
N LYS A 54 2.57 -6.65 -26.43
CA LYS A 54 4.02 -6.98 -26.44
C LYS A 54 4.67 -6.80 -25.09
N THR A 55 4.09 -5.98 -24.23
CA THR A 55 4.65 -5.60 -22.93
C THR A 55 3.69 -5.88 -21.79
N GLY A 56 4.21 -5.96 -20.56
CA GLY A 56 3.41 -6.18 -19.36
C GLY A 56 4.28 -6.47 -18.14
N TRP A 57 3.66 -6.64 -17.00
CA TRP A 57 4.35 -7.03 -15.78
C TRP A 57 4.31 -8.56 -15.62
N ALA A 58 5.49 -9.16 -15.49
CA ALA A 58 5.66 -10.58 -15.24
C ALA A 58 6.60 -10.84 -14.07
N VAL A 59 6.50 -12.04 -13.45
CA VAL A 59 7.20 -12.39 -12.20
C VAL A 59 8.02 -13.67 -12.32
N ASP A 60 8.46 -14.02 -13.52
CA ASP A 60 9.33 -15.18 -13.71
C ASP A 60 10.59 -15.09 -12.82
N GLY A 61 11.06 -16.21 -12.33
CA GLY A 61 12.08 -16.30 -11.29
C GLY A 61 11.53 -16.26 -9.85
N GLN A 62 10.28 -15.81 -9.64
CA GLN A 62 9.60 -15.83 -8.34
C GLN A 62 8.13 -16.33 -8.44
N ILE A 63 7.85 -17.17 -9.39
CA ILE A 63 6.54 -17.80 -9.57
C ILE A 63 6.10 -18.52 -8.28
N GLY A 64 4.81 -18.48 -7.98
CA GLY A 64 4.23 -19.13 -6.79
C GLY A 64 4.38 -18.37 -5.49
N LYS A 65 4.90 -17.13 -5.55
CA LYS A 65 4.95 -16.20 -4.41
C LYS A 65 3.89 -15.12 -4.54
N ASP A 66 3.50 -14.52 -3.41
CA ASP A 66 2.70 -13.31 -3.41
C ASP A 66 3.55 -12.12 -3.84
N HIS A 67 3.03 -11.31 -4.74
CA HIS A 67 3.69 -10.12 -5.25
C HIS A 67 2.84 -8.88 -5.01
N VAL A 68 3.52 -7.76 -4.79
CA VAL A 68 2.90 -6.45 -4.55
C VAL A 68 3.39 -5.46 -5.59
N CYS A 69 2.45 -4.70 -6.13
CA CYS A 69 2.77 -3.52 -6.93
C CYS A 69 1.98 -2.32 -6.44
N VAL A 70 2.53 -1.14 -6.68
CA VAL A 70 1.95 0.15 -6.33
C VAL A 70 2.01 1.06 -7.54
N PHE A 71 0.90 1.73 -7.80
CA PHE A 71 0.79 2.82 -8.76
C PHE A 71 0.31 4.06 -7.99
N GLU A 72 0.85 5.20 -8.31
CA GLU A 72 0.36 6.45 -7.78
C GLU A 72 -0.65 7.06 -8.77
N PHE A 73 -1.63 7.77 -8.25
CA PHE A 73 -2.51 8.60 -9.08
C PHE A 73 -1.78 9.89 -9.41
N ALA A 74 -1.79 10.33 -10.67
CA ALA A 74 -1.17 11.58 -11.07
C ALA A 74 -1.77 12.79 -10.36
N GLU A 75 -3.06 12.68 -10.00
CA GLU A 75 -3.80 13.69 -9.25
C GLU A 75 -4.65 12.99 -8.19
N PRO A 76 -4.88 13.59 -7.02
CA PRO A 76 -5.79 13.05 -6.02
C PRO A 76 -7.20 12.83 -6.58
N VAL A 77 -7.86 11.77 -6.14
CA VAL A 77 -9.27 11.51 -6.43
C VAL A 77 -10.08 11.85 -5.19
N GLU A 78 -10.80 12.95 -5.26
CA GLU A 78 -11.62 13.47 -4.17
C GLU A 78 -13.07 13.58 -4.62
N ASN A 79 -13.97 12.87 -3.95
CA ASN A 79 -15.42 12.99 -4.15
C ASN A 79 -16.09 13.09 -2.79
N GLU A 80 -16.92 14.10 -2.62
CA GLU A 80 -17.78 14.25 -1.45
C GLU A 80 -18.70 13.03 -1.34
N GLY A 81 -18.71 12.35 -0.18
CA GLY A 81 -19.45 11.12 0.06
C GLY A 81 -18.72 9.84 -0.40
N GLY A 82 -17.45 9.97 -0.83
CA GLY A 82 -16.60 8.84 -1.19
C GLY A 82 -16.50 8.57 -2.69
N SER A 83 -15.57 7.69 -3.05
CA SER A 83 -15.27 7.31 -4.44
C SER A 83 -15.45 5.82 -4.65
N GLU A 84 -15.99 5.45 -5.80
CA GLU A 84 -15.95 4.08 -6.33
C GLU A 84 -14.85 3.96 -7.37
N PHE A 85 -14.01 2.92 -7.24
CA PHE A 85 -12.95 2.63 -8.19
C PHE A 85 -13.28 1.37 -8.98
N THR A 86 -13.08 1.45 -10.31
CA THR A 86 -13.14 0.30 -11.21
C THR A 86 -11.74 -0.01 -11.72
N PHE A 87 -11.27 -1.24 -11.53
CA PHE A 87 -9.99 -1.73 -12.01
C PHE A 87 -10.21 -2.63 -13.22
N GLU A 88 -9.52 -2.36 -14.31
CA GLU A 88 -9.48 -3.21 -15.49
C GLU A 88 -8.07 -3.71 -15.72
N MET A 89 -7.93 -5.00 -15.96
CA MET A 89 -6.66 -5.67 -16.19
C MET A 89 -6.74 -6.49 -17.47
N ASP A 90 -5.79 -6.27 -18.37
CA ASP A 90 -5.65 -7.01 -19.62
C ASP A 90 -4.46 -7.98 -19.54
N TYR A 91 -4.56 -9.13 -20.19
CA TYR A 91 -3.57 -10.21 -20.19
C TYR A 91 -3.36 -10.75 -21.61
N PHE A 92 -2.79 -9.91 -22.50
CA PHE A 92 -2.64 -10.26 -23.92
C PHE A 92 -1.22 -10.62 -24.34
N VAL A 93 -0.22 -10.41 -23.47
CA VAL A 93 1.18 -10.72 -23.80
C VAL A 93 1.40 -12.21 -23.95
N ASN A 94 0.71 -13.01 -23.16
CA ASN A 94 0.89 -14.46 -23.22
C ASN A 94 -0.42 -15.19 -22.90
N THR A 95 -0.52 -16.44 -23.39
CA THR A 95 -1.72 -17.26 -23.16
C THR A 95 -1.73 -17.82 -21.75
N SER A 96 -2.87 -17.69 -21.05
CA SER A 96 -3.10 -18.28 -19.72
C SER A 96 -2.16 -17.77 -18.62
N HIS A 97 -1.63 -16.56 -18.75
CA HIS A 97 -0.78 -15.92 -17.74
C HIS A 97 -1.54 -14.84 -16.96
N VAL A 98 -2.60 -15.23 -16.28
CA VAL A 98 -3.50 -14.36 -15.53
C VAL A 98 -3.21 -14.40 -14.04
N ILE A 99 -3.54 -13.31 -13.31
CA ILE A 99 -3.48 -13.25 -11.85
C ILE A 99 -4.67 -14.02 -11.27
N GLY A 100 -4.40 -15.05 -10.48
CA GLY A 100 -5.44 -15.91 -9.92
C GLY A 100 -6.26 -15.24 -8.81
N ARG A 101 -5.64 -14.44 -7.94
CA ARG A 101 -6.30 -13.78 -6.79
C ARG A 101 -5.78 -12.37 -6.58
N PRO A 102 -6.24 -11.37 -7.36
CA PRO A 102 -5.85 -9.99 -7.13
C PRO A 102 -6.51 -9.45 -5.85
N ARG A 103 -5.77 -8.62 -5.12
CA ARG A 103 -6.28 -7.79 -4.03
C ARG A 103 -5.99 -6.34 -4.35
N PHE A 104 -6.98 -5.48 -4.22
CA PHE A 104 -6.84 -4.05 -4.42
C PHE A 104 -6.94 -3.30 -3.11
N SER A 105 -6.15 -2.25 -2.99
CA SER A 105 -6.20 -1.30 -1.88
C SER A 105 -5.94 0.10 -2.43
N VAL A 106 -6.50 1.11 -1.81
CA VAL A 106 -6.21 2.51 -2.07
C VAL A 106 -5.67 3.16 -0.81
N SER A 107 -4.81 4.17 -0.97
CA SER A 107 -4.19 4.90 0.13
C SER A 107 -4.13 6.39 -0.20
N SER A 108 -4.28 7.24 0.81
CA SER A 108 -4.02 8.67 0.73
C SER A 108 -2.55 9.02 1.03
N GLN A 109 -1.73 8.02 1.36
CA GLN A 109 -0.31 8.22 1.65
C GLN A 109 0.45 8.43 0.34
N LEU A 110 1.28 9.47 0.30
CA LEU A 110 2.25 9.66 -0.78
C LEU A 110 3.31 8.55 -0.74
N ALA A 111 3.63 7.99 -1.91
CA ALA A 111 4.63 6.93 -2.08
C ALA A 111 4.48 5.78 -1.05
N PRO A 112 3.32 5.11 -0.96
CA PRO A 112 3.12 4.04 0.02
C PRO A 112 4.14 2.91 -0.18
N PRO A 113 4.62 2.28 0.91
CA PRO A 113 5.62 1.22 0.81
C PRO A 113 5.04 -0.03 0.13
N LEU A 114 5.89 -0.76 -0.60
CA LEU A 114 5.52 -2.03 -1.22
C LEU A 114 5.22 -3.13 -0.19
N LYS A 115 5.91 -3.11 0.96
CA LYS A 115 5.67 -4.04 2.06
C LYS A 115 5.13 -3.29 3.26
N ALA A 116 3.88 -3.55 3.58
CA ALA A 116 3.20 -3.00 4.75
C ALA A 116 3.39 -3.93 5.97
N GLU A 117 4.61 -4.34 6.29
CA GLU A 117 4.84 -5.27 7.42
C GLU A 117 4.38 -4.68 8.76
N SER A 118 4.58 -3.40 8.99
CA SER A 118 4.07 -2.71 10.19
C SER A 118 2.59 -2.35 10.10
N GLN A 119 2.10 -1.98 8.92
CA GLN A 119 0.69 -1.63 8.73
C GLN A 119 -0.23 -2.85 8.75
N SER A 120 0.24 -4.05 8.37
CA SER A 120 -0.60 -5.26 8.38
C SER A 120 -1.03 -5.67 9.79
N GLN A 121 -0.16 -5.53 10.79
CA GLN A 121 -0.50 -5.85 12.18
C GLN A 121 -1.47 -4.83 12.78
N VAL A 122 -1.27 -3.55 12.52
CA VAL A 122 -2.17 -2.48 12.94
C VAL A 122 -3.53 -2.61 12.27
N MET A 123 -3.55 -2.84 10.95
CA MET A 123 -4.80 -3.03 10.21
C MET A 123 -5.54 -4.29 10.65
N ALA A 124 -4.84 -5.41 10.85
CA ALA A 124 -5.44 -6.64 11.37
C ALA A 124 -6.03 -6.45 12.77
N ALA A 125 -5.34 -5.71 13.66
CA ALA A 125 -5.83 -5.37 14.99
C ALA A 125 -7.07 -4.46 14.92
N LEU A 126 -7.04 -3.45 14.05
CA LEU A 126 -8.17 -2.53 13.83
C LEU A 126 -9.41 -3.29 13.31
N MET A 127 -9.24 -4.10 12.29
CA MET A 127 -10.32 -4.92 11.73
C MET A 127 -10.89 -5.89 12.76
N LYS A 128 -10.04 -6.51 13.59
CA LYS A 128 -10.48 -7.39 14.68
C LYS A 128 -11.26 -6.62 15.74
N ALA A 129 -10.84 -5.40 16.09
CA ALA A 129 -11.55 -4.54 17.04
C ALA A 129 -12.92 -4.10 16.54
N ILE A 130 -13.05 -3.78 15.25
CA ILE A 130 -14.32 -3.35 14.63
C ILE A 130 -15.30 -4.53 14.45
N SER A 131 -14.78 -5.72 14.14
CA SER A 131 -15.61 -6.87 13.72
C SER A 131 -16.10 -7.75 14.88
N ARG A 132 -15.70 -7.52 16.13
CA ARG A 132 -16.04 -8.37 17.28
C ARG A 132 -16.78 -7.61 18.37
N PRO A 133 -17.76 -8.27 19.04
CA PRO A 133 -18.28 -7.77 20.30
C PRO A 133 -17.13 -7.62 21.31
N GLY A 134 -17.05 -6.46 21.98
CA GLY A 134 -15.95 -6.13 22.90
C GLY A 134 -14.90 -5.18 22.34
N GLY A 135 -14.93 -4.91 21.04
CA GLY A 135 -14.08 -3.85 20.45
C GLY A 135 -12.58 -4.04 20.73
N VAL A 136 -11.93 -3.00 21.22
CA VAL A 136 -10.49 -2.99 21.56
C VAL A 136 -10.15 -3.95 22.71
N GLU A 137 -11.09 -4.23 23.60
CA GLU A 137 -10.88 -5.15 24.74
C GLU A 137 -10.73 -6.60 24.30
N ALA A 138 -11.26 -6.97 23.13
CA ALA A 138 -11.10 -8.30 22.54
C ALA A 138 -9.71 -8.52 21.88
N LEU A 139 -8.84 -7.51 21.87
CA LEU A 139 -7.49 -7.59 21.31
C LEU A 139 -6.51 -8.13 22.37
N ASP A 140 -5.51 -8.89 21.90
CA ASP A 140 -4.36 -9.23 22.74
C ASP A 140 -3.43 -8.03 22.94
N GLU A 141 -2.49 -8.14 23.90
CA GLU A 141 -1.61 -7.01 24.25
C GLU A 141 -0.71 -6.56 23.08
N LYS A 142 -0.24 -7.49 22.26
CA LYS A 142 0.56 -7.15 21.06
C LYS A 142 -0.25 -6.32 20.07
N GLN A 143 -1.50 -6.68 19.84
CA GLN A 143 -2.41 -5.95 18.96
C GLN A 143 -2.76 -4.58 19.52
N ARG A 144 -3.03 -4.48 20.83
CA ARG A 144 -3.28 -3.19 21.50
C ARG A 144 -2.06 -2.27 21.44
N SER A 145 -0.86 -2.82 21.68
CA SER A 145 0.39 -2.04 21.58
C SER A 145 0.58 -1.51 20.16
N ALA A 146 0.40 -2.33 19.14
CA ALA A 146 0.53 -1.91 17.74
C ALA A 146 -0.44 -0.77 17.38
N LEU A 147 -1.70 -0.83 17.85
CA LEU A 147 -2.68 0.25 17.66
C LEU A 147 -2.28 1.53 18.42
N ARG A 148 -1.83 1.40 19.68
CA ARG A 148 -1.34 2.55 20.46
C ARG A 148 -0.17 3.25 19.78
N ASP A 149 0.80 2.49 19.29
CA ASP A 149 2.00 3.02 18.65
C ASP A 149 1.66 3.70 17.32
N ALA A 150 0.75 3.12 16.53
CA ALA A 150 0.24 3.74 15.32
C ALA A 150 -0.48 5.06 15.63
N TYR A 151 -1.35 5.09 16.66
CA TYR A 151 -2.05 6.31 17.09
C TYR A 151 -1.07 7.39 17.56
N ARG A 152 -0.09 7.04 18.40
CA ARG A 152 0.97 7.94 18.86
C ARG A 152 1.76 8.56 17.70
N GLY A 153 1.96 7.80 16.63
CA GLY A 153 2.64 8.27 15.41
C GLY A 153 1.89 9.39 14.69
N ILE A 154 0.58 9.51 14.84
CA ILE A 154 -0.26 10.53 14.18
C ILE A 154 -0.77 11.60 15.12
N ASP A 155 -0.86 11.35 16.43
CA ASP A 155 -1.41 12.28 17.44
C ASP A 155 -0.49 13.53 17.61
N PRO A 156 -0.97 14.75 17.30
CA PRO A 156 -0.18 15.96 17.41
C PRO A 156 0.28 16.26 18.85
N LYS A 157 -0.59 15.97 19.83
CA LYS A 157 -0.29 16.21 21.24
C LYS A 157 0.79 15.28 21.76
N TRP A 158 0.77 14.01 21.32
CA TRP A 158 1.82 13.06 21.64
C TRP A 158 3.17 13.49 21.06
N LYS A 159 3.19 13.94 19.81
CA LYS A 159 4.41 14.46 19.15
C LYS A 159 4.97 15.67 19.90
N GLU A 160 4.12 16.60 20.29
CA GLU A 160 4.54 17.78 21.07
C GLU A 160 5.16 17.39 22.43
N LEU A 161 4.49 16.49 23.18
CA LEU A 161 4.98 16.02 24.47
C LEU A 161 6.30 15.26 24.34
N THR A 162 6.42 14.39 23.33
CA THR A 162 7.65 13.64 23.08
C THR A 162 8.80 14.56 22.73
N ALA A 163 8.56 15.61 21.93
CA ALA A 163 9.57 16.62 21.62
C ALA A 163 10.01 17.40 22.88
N LYS A 164 9.07 17.75 23.78
CA LYS A 164 9.41 18.40 25.07
C LYS A 164 10.26 17.49 25.97
N ILE A 165 9.92 16.20 26.06
CA ILE A 165 10.72 15.23 26.83
C ILE A 165 12.13 15.11 26.25
N ALA A 166 12.27 14.95 24.93
CA ALA A 166 13.57 14.88 24.28
C ALA A 166 14.42 16.14 24.52
N ALA A 167 13.81 17.33 24.45
CA ALA A 167 14.48 18.59 24.74
C ALA A 167 14.92 18.70 26.22
N TYR A 168 14.13 18.15 27.14
CA TYR A 168 14.49 18.11 28.57
C TYR A 168 15.64 17.14 28.82
N ASP A 169 15.57 15.93 28.26
CA ASP A 169 16.62 14.91 28.39
C ASP A 169 17.96 15.35 27.79
N GLY A 170 17.91 16.11 26.68
CA GLY A 170 19.12 16.71 26.09
C GLY A 170 19.81 17.80 26.96
N ARG A 171 19.10 18.33 27.96
CA ARG A 171 19.64 19.33 28.92
C ARG A 171 20.21 18.71 30.19
N LYS A 172 20.11 17.39 30.37
CA LYS A 172 20.68 16.71 31.56
C LYS A 172 22.18 16.95 31.65
N PRO A 173 22.70 17.44 32.80
CA PRO A 173 24.12 17.62 32.99
C PRO A 173 24.84 16.26 32.86
N GLN A 174 25.86 16.20 32.02
CA GLN A 174 26.70 15.02 31.95
C GLN A 174 27.65 15.01 33.15
N ALA A 175 27.64 13.96 33.92
CA ALA A 175 28.60 13.79 35.03
C ALA A 175 30.01 13.80 34.47
N LYS A 176 30.87 14.75 34.93
CA LYS A 176 32.30 14.73 34.63
C LYS A 176 32.92 13.50 35.28
N LYS A 177 33.48 12.60 34.49
CA LYS A 177 34.32 11.51 35.01
C LYS A 177 35.56 12.14 35.67
N VAL A 178 35.62 12.11 37.00
CA VAL A 178 36.85 12.43 37.72
C VAL A 178 37.78 11.22 37.62
N LYS A 179 38.94 11.37 36.98
CA LYS A 179 39.99 10.37 37.07
C LYS A 179 40.54 10.42 38.49
N MET A 180 40.41 9.32 39.23
CA MET A 180 41.18 9.07 40.41
C MET A 180 42.56 8.57 40.00
#